data_e1f153c9374ff0285d0a5d61ce78b7bb
#
_entry.id   e1f153c9374ff0285d0a5d61ce78b7bb
#
_cell.length_a   1.000
_cell.length_b   1.000
_cell.length_c   1.000
_cell.angle_alpha   90.00
_cell.angle_beta   90.00
_cell.angle_gamma   90.00
#
_symmetry.space_group_name_H-M   'P 1'
#
loop_
_entity.id
_entity.type
_entity.pdbx_description
1 polymer ?
#
loop_
_entity_poly.entity_id
_entity_poly.type
_entity_poly.pdbx_seq_one_letter_code
_entity_poly.pdbx_strand_id
1 'polypeptide(L)'
;MSVFILGMAGVMSPAGMASVLMLPELPAGCHYTSKTLTPLSGEVEIPAGLPAGGVTGSRSEVARVAVQCDAATAGVPQEVTLAFQSGTGQWREGLAGGDVALTSVRDMGVRWFFDMQTSGSQIDCTPSGTLGRQKDTASCRFMVDGSAKSLSMVLSAQWVKLGNNLPLRHSSLAQVAGGDMQVVVNGISTPLSGVLGTTLSTQISCTLETPVNQVVDFGQVVRPGKVTGEMSLGMPGRTPVAVRCLPVRSAEDRDYKVTVRFTPGGNGMFKGDDSALSTSMDDMIIRFSTGPEAGARNDWAHFNTPLSLEQDVSRSSNETGSVFMKTYYWFLRVVPVSSGTRETGKLSAMATYTITVE
;
A
#
# COMPACT_ATOMS: atom_id res chain seq x y z
N MET A 1 -2.00 31.61 25.90
CA MET A 1 -2.74 31.13 24.71
C MET A 1 -1.82 31.41 23.53
N SER A 2 -0.95 30.45 23.21
CA SER A 2 0.05 30.59 22.13
C SER A 2 -0.28 29.53 21.08
N VAL A 3 -0.68 30.00 19.91
CA VAL A 3 -0.99 29.18 18.73
C VAL A 3 0.34 28.89 18.02
N PHE A 4 0.78 27.64 18.04
CA PHE A 4 1.86 27.19 17.17
C PHE A 4 1.28 26.81 15.81
N ILE A 5 1.58 27.59 14.79
CA ILE A 5 1.34 27.23 13.38
C ILE A 5 2.54 26.39 12.95
N LEU A 6 2.35 25.06 12.83
CA LEU A 6 3.31 24.21 12.13
C LEU A 6 3.16 24.47 10.63
N GLY A 7 4.13 25.17 10.07
CA GLY A 7 4.31 25.29 8.64
C GLY A 7 4.68 23.91 8.06
N MET A 8 3.80 23.32 7.26
CA MET A 8 4.17 22.21 6.38
C MET A 8 5.13 22.74 5.32
N ALA A 9 6.41 22.47 5.48
CA ALA A 9 7.38 22.60 4.40
C ALA A 9 7.07 21.49 3.38
N GLY A 10 6.36 21.84 2.32
CA GLY A 10 6.17 20.96 1.17
C GLY A 10 7.55 20.69 0.57
N VAL A 11 8.05 19.48 0.73
CA VAL A 11 9.20 18.99 -0.03
C VAL A 11 8.73 18.88 -1.48
N MET A 12 9.06 19.85 -2.30
CA MET A 12 8.94 19.74 -3.75
C MET A 12 9.89 18.63 -4.20
N SER A 13 9.34 17.44 -4.49
CA SER A 13 10.09 16.40 -5.20
C SER A 13 10.54 16.97 -6.55
N PRO A 14 11.81 16.80 -6.94
CA PRO A 14 12.27 17.25 -8.24
C PRO A 14 11.43 16.55 -9.31
N ALA A 15 10.68 17.29 -10.10
CA ALA A 15 10.03 16.79 -11.30
C ALA A 15 11.11 16.11 -12.14
N GLY A 16 10.87 14.86 -12.56
CA GLY A 16 11.83 14.11 -13.37
C GLY A 16 12.22 14.95 -14.58
N MET A 17 13.50 15.27 -14.69
CA MET A 17 13.97 16.08 -15.83
C MET A 17 13.78 15.26 -17.10
N ALA A 18 13.07 15.83 -18.08
CA ALA A 18 12.96 15.24 -19.39
C ALA A 18 14.36 15.13 -20.01
N SER A 19 14.68 13.95 -20.50
CA SER A 19 15.92 13.71 -21.25
C SER A 19 15.64 13.59 -22.74
N VAL A 20 16.67 13.81 -23.56
CA VAL A 20 16.58 13.66 -25.01
C VAL A 20 16.94 12.24 -25.40
N LEU A 21 16.06 11.56 -26.14
CA LEU A 21 16.32 10.24 -26.68
C LEU A 21 17.38 10.32 -27.80
N MET A 22 18.35 9.44 -27.75
CA MET A 22 19.37 9.27 -28.80
C MET A 22 18.83 8.28 -29.85
N LEU A 23 18.11 8.79 -30.83
CA LEU A 23 17.49 8.01 -31.90
C LEU A 23 18.35 8.04 -33.17
N PRO A 24 18.25 7.01 -34.03
CA PRO A 24 18.90 6.98 -35.36
C PRO A 24 18.54 8.16 -36.22
N GLU A 25 19.39 8.50 -37.15
CA GLU A 25 19.11 9.56 -38.14
C GLU A 25 17.95 9.16 -39.06
N LEU A 26 17.18 10.17 -39.46
CA LEU A 26 16.09 10.02 -40.39
C LEU A 26 16.60 10.26 -41.84
N PRO A 27 15.87 9.78 -42.87
CA PRO A 27 16.18 10.11 -44.25
C PRO A 27 16.23 11.63 -44.51
N ALA A 28 16.96 12.03 -45.52
CA ALA A 28 17.06 13.42 -45.94
C ALA A 28 15.66 14.04 -46.18
N GLY A 29 15.44 15.24 -45.66
CA GLY A 29 14.14 15.93 -45.70
C GLY A 29 13.23 15.64 -44.50
N CYS A 30 13.61 14.70 -43.63
CA CYS A 30 12.90 14.45 -42.38
C CYS A 30 13.76 14.81 -41.15
N HIS A 31 13.11 15.31 -40.11
CA HIS A 31 13.77 15.64 -38.85
C HIS A 31 12.85 15.36 -37.64
N TYR A 32 13.46 15.16 -36.48
CA TYR A 32 12.70 15.04 -35.24
C TYR A 32 12.28 16.43 -34.73
N THR A 33 10.99 16.62 -34.54
CA THR A 33 10.46 17.81 -33.87
C THR A 33 10.34 17.59 -32.35
N SER A 34 10.28 16.31 -31.90
CA SER A 34 10.38 15.93 -30.49
C SER A 34 11.00 14.53 -30.39
N LYS A 35 11.86 14.33 -29.40
CA LYS A 35 12.44 13.03 -28.98
C LYS A 35 12.74 13.05 -27.49
N THR A 36 11.66 13.07 -26.69
CA THR A 36 11.74 13.25 -25.24
C THR A 36 11.46 11.96 -24.49
N LEU A 37 12.16 11.76 -23.40
CA LEU A 37 11.92 10.75 -22.39
C LEU A 37 11.67 11.47 -21.05
N THR A 38 10.50 11.26 -20.48
CA THR A 38 10.11 11.82 -19.17
C THR A 38 9.84 10.66 -18.21
N PRO A 39 10.80 10.27 -17.38
CA PRO A 39 10.58 9.18 -16.43
C PRO A 39 9.40 9.48 -15.51
N LEU A 40 8.61 8.46 -15.19
CA LEU A 40 7.67 8.54 -14.08
C LEU A 40 8.48 8.78 -12.81
N SER A 41 8.22 9.87 -12.14
CA SER A 41 8.93 10.30 -10.94
C SER A 41 7.95 10.74 -9.86
N GLY A 42 8.45 10.91 -8.63
CA GLY A 42 7.64 11.32 -7.51
C GLY A 42 7.13 10.13 -6.67
N GLU A 43 6.20 10.42 -5.78
CA GLU A 43 5.58 9.42 -4.91
C GLU A 43 4.16 9.13 -5.40
N VAL A 44 3.82 7.84 -5.50
CA VAL A 44 2.48 7.36 -5.79
C VAL A 44 1.99 6.53 -4.63
N GLU A 45 0.93 7.01 -4.00
CA GLU A 45 0.27 6.33 -2.90
C GLU A 45 -0.75 5.32 -3.42
N ILE A 46 -0.67 4.09 -2.92
CA ILE A 46 -1.56 2.99 -3.29
C ILE A 46 -2.58 2.82 -2.17
N PRO A 47 -3.87 3.13 -2.39
CA PRO A 47 -4.91 2.91 -1.40
C PRO A 47 -5.02 1.43 -1.04
N ALA A 48 -5.07 1.10 0.26
CA ALA A 48 -5.18 -0.27 0.72
C ALA A 48 -6.41 -1.01 0.16
N GLY A 49 -7.55 -0.32 0.09
CA GLY A 49 -8.82 -0.86 -0.44
C GLY A 49 -8.93 -0.90 -1.96
N LEU A 50 -7.89 -0.49 -2.71
CA LEU A 50 -7.92 -0.56 -4.17
C LEU A 50 -7.98 -2.03 -4.61
N PRO A 51 -8.98 -2.46 -5.42
CA PRO A 51 -9.07 -3.84 -5.88
C PRO A 51 -7.95 -4.19 -6.87
N ALA A 52 -7.72 -5.48 -7.07
CA ALA A 52 -6.86 -5.95 -8.16
C ALA A 52 -7.40 -5.48 -9.52
N GLY A 53 -6.52 -5.01 -10.39
CA GLY A 53 -6.89 -4.32 -11.64
C GLY A 53 -7.17 -2.83 -11.47
N GLY A 54 -7.30 -2.34 -10.24
CA GLY A 54 -7.45 -0.92 -9.95
C GLY A 54 -6.20 -0.12 -10.29
N VAL A 55 -6.40 1.12 -10.75
CA VAL A 55 -5.33 2.03 -11.14
C VAL A 55 -5.01 3.01 -10.03
N THR A 56 -3.74 3.36 -9.89
CA THR A 56 -3.28 4.41 -8.99
C THR A 56 -2.41 5.42 -9.75
N GLY A 57 -2.49 6.66 -9.32
CA GLY A 57 -1.88 7.77 -10.06
C GLY A 57 -2.59 8.10 -11.38
N SER A 58 -2.16 9.18 -12.00
CA SER A 58 -2.63 9.58 -13.33
C SER A 58 -1.90 8.83 -14.44
N ARG A 59 -2.55 8.68 -15.59
CA ARG A 59 -1.85 8.33 -16.82
C ARG A 59 -0.85 9.45 -17.15
N SER A 60 0.41 9.11 -17.29
CA SER A 60 1.48 10.06 -17.50
C SER A 60 2.26 9.74 -18.78
N GLU A 61 2.57 10.76 -19.59
CA GLU A 61 3.45 10.64 -20.73
C GLU A 61 4.86 10.29 -20.26
N VAL A 62 5.46 9.26 -20.87
CA VAL A 62 6.83 8.81 -20.58
C VAL A 62 7.79 8.95 -21.75
N ALA A 63 7.27 8.93 -22.97
CA ALA A 63 8.08 9.19 -24.15
C ALA A 63 7.26 9.83 -25.27
N ARG A 64 7.90 10.74 -26.00
CA ARG A 64 7.34 11.33 -27.21
C ARG A 64 8.39 11.31 -28.32
N VAL A 65 7.98 10.80 -29.47
CA VAL A 65 8.74 10.88 -30.72
C VAL A 65 7.86 11.55 -31.76
N ALA A 66 8.30 12.69 -32.26
CA ALA A 66 7.60 13.39 -33.31
C ALA A 66 8.55 13.69 -34.47
N VAL A 67 8.08 13.45 -35.69
CA VAL A 67 8.83 13.58 -36.92
C VAL A 67 8.06 14.48 -37.88
N GLN A 68 8.80 15.32 -38.58
CA GLN A 68 8.30 16.11 -39.66
C GLN A 68 9.18 15.88 -40.93
N CYS A 69 8.53 15.69 -42.06
CA CYS A 69 9.17 15.65 -43.36
C CYS A 69 8.68 16.81 -44.22
N ASP A 70 9.60 17.52 -44.87
CA ASP A 70 9.29 18.68 -45.65
C ASP A 70 8.98 18.32 -47.10
N ALA A 71 8.19 19.16 -47.80
CA ALA A 71 7.75 18.94 -49.17
C ALA A 71 8.87 19.08 -50.25
N ALA A 72 10.11 19.29 -49.85
CA ALA A 72 11.10 19.96 -50.71
C ALA A 72 12.15 19.07 -51.39
N THR A 73 12.16 17.74 -51.25
CA THR A 73 13.23 16.92 -51.84
C THR A 73 12.68 15.67 -52.51
N ALA A 74 12.49 15.74 -53.82
CA ALA A 74 12.29 14.57 -54.65
C ALA A 74 13.60 13.74 -54.72
N GLY A 75 13.87 12.99 -53.66
CA GLY A 75 14.89 11.94 -53.65
C GLY A 75 14.28 10.58 -54.02
N VAL A 76 15.08 9.53 -53.99
CA VAL A 76 14.56 8.15 -54.07
C VAL A 76 13.61 7.94 -52.89
N PRO A 77 12.36 7.53 -53.08
CA PRO A 77 11.42 7.28 -52.01
C PRO A 77 12.02 6.31 -50.99
N GLN A 78 12.02 6.70 -49.70
CA GLN A 78 12.52 5.88 -48.58
C GLN A 78 11.41 5.63 -47.62
N GLU A 79 11.32 4.41 -47.11
CA GLU A 79 10.36 4.06 -46.06
C GLU A 79 10.92 4.48 -44.69
N VAL A 80 10.08 5.09 -43.88
CA VAL A 80 10.34 5.38 -42.46
C VAL A 80 9.39 4.57 -41.62
N THR A 81 9.94 3.80 -40.69
CA THR A 81 9.18 3.04 -39.68
C THR A 81 9.54 3.53 -38.31
N LEU A 82 8.51 3.87 -37.51
CA LEU A 82 8.64 4.23 -36.11
C LEU A 82 7.73 3.33 -35.29
N ALA A 83 8.23 2.82 -34.17
CA ALA A 83 7.40 2.01 -33.30
C ALA A 83 7.76 2.21 -31.80
N PHE A 84 6.78 2.07 -30.95
CA PHE A 84 6.98 1.67 -29.56
C PHE A 84 6.79 0.16 -29.48
N GLN A 85 7.76 -0.52 -28.89
CA GLN A 85 7.72 -1.96 -28.73
C GLN A 85 8.02 -2.33 -27.27
N SER A 86 7.24 -3.25 -26.69
CA SER A 86 7.59 -3.85 -25.44
C SER A 86 8.61 -4.96 -25.67
N GLY A 87 9.56 -5.09 -24.71
CA GLY A 87 10.43 -6.26 -24.68
C GLY A 87 9.63 -7.55 -24.40
N THR A 88 10.33 -8.67 -24.25
CA THR A 88 9.75 -9.99 -23.95
C THR A 88 9.19 -10.10 -22.53
N GLY A 89 8.52 -9.05 -22.04
CA GLY A 89 8.01 -8.91 -20.67
C GLY A 89 6.94 -9.94 -20.31
N GLN A 90 6.78 -10.13 -19.02
CA GLN A 90 5.66 -10.90 -18.51
C GLN A 90 4.42 -10.00 -18.41
N TRP A 91 3.28 -10.52 -18.86
CA TRP A 91 2.02 -9.80 -18.86
C TRP A 91 0.97 -10.51 -18.04
N ARG A 92 0.14 -9.74 -17.35
CA ARG A 92 -1.13 -10.21 -16.80
C ARG A 92 -2.25 -9.77 -17.71
N GLU A 93 -2.92 -10.77 -18.29
CA GLU A 93 -3.99 -10.60 -19.27
C GLU A 93 -5.36 -10.54 -18.59
N GLY A 94 -6.37 -10.07 -19.33
CA GLY A 94 -7.78 -10.16 -18.94
C GLY A 94 -8.21 -9.17 -17.86
N LEU A 95 -7.40 -8.17 -17.55
CA LEU A 95 -7.79 -7.10 -16.63
C LEU A 95 -8.64 -6.04 -17.36
N ALA A 96 -9.62 -5.49 -16.65
CA ALA A 96 -10.41 -4.38 -17.17
C ALA A 96 -9.50 -3.22 -17.61
N GLY A 97 -9.63 -2.76 -18.85
CA GLY A 97 -8.84 -1.67 -19.42
C GLY A 97 -7.56 -2.11 -20.13
N GLY A 98 -7.31 -3.40 -20.30
CA GLY A 98 -6.20 -3.97 -21.07
C GLY A 98 -5.15 -4.69 -20.23
N ASP A 99 -4.20 -5.31 -20.93
CA ASP A 99 -3.12 -6.07 -20.33
C ASP A 99 -2.19 -5.18 -19.49
N VAL A 100 -1.52 -5.78 -18.53
CA VAL A 100 -0.63 -5.10 -17.60
C VAL A 100 0.73 -5.78 -17.60
N ALA A 101 1.78 -5.03 -17.89
CA ALA A 101 3.15 -5.50 -17.78
C ALA A 101 3.53 -5.66 -16.31
N LEU A 102 4.08 -6.82 -15.94
CA LEU A 102 4.57 -7.06 -14.57
C LEU A 102 5.84 -6.24 -14.32
N THR A 103 6.00 -5.78 -13.09
CA THR A 103 7.19 -5.06 -12.65
C THR A 103 7.97 -5.84 -11.60
N SER A 104 9.15 -5.36 -11.23
CA SER A 104 9.93 -5.89 -10.11
C SER A 104 9.26 -5.65 -8.75
N VAL A 105 8.28 -4.77 -8.68
CA VAL A 105 7.51 -4.49 -7.45
C VAL A 105 6.40 -5.52 -7.32
N ARG A 106 6.38 -6.22 -6.17
CA ARG A 106 5.35 -7.23 -5.88
C ARG A 106 3.95 -6.66 -6.07
N ASP A 107 3.10 -7.44 -6.72
CA ASP A 107 1.69 -7.14 -6.96
C ASP A 107 1.42 -5.76 -7.57
N MET A 108 2.42 -5.19 -8.25
CA MET A 108 2.30 -3.99 -9.05
C MET A 108 2.69 -4.25 -10.51
N GLY A 109 1.97 -3.58 -11.39
CA GLY A 109 2.26 -3.61 -12.81
C GLY A 109 2.05 -2.24 -13.45
N VAL A 110 2.37 -2.15 -14.72
CA VAL A 110 2.21 -0.93 -15.52
C VAL A 110 1.37 -1.24 -16.75
N ARG A 111 0.36 -0.45 -16.99
CA ARG A 111 -0.39 -0.43 -18.25
C ARG A 111 0.20 0.64 -19.15
N TRP A 112 0.56 0.20 -20.36
CA TRP A 112 1.13 1.06 -21.37
C TRP A 112 0.05 1.49 -22.36
N PHE A 113 0.03 2.79 -22.66
CA PHE A 113 -0.85 3.39 -23.65
C PHE A 113 0.00 4.03 -24.73
N PHE A 114 -0.50 4.03 -25.94
CA PHE A 114 0.10 4.78 -27.02
C PHE A 114 -0.96 5.59 -27.75
N ASP A 115 -0.59 6.79 -28.15
CA ASP A 115 -1.39 7.68 -28.94
C ASP A 115 -0.60 8.13 -30.16
N MET A 116 -1.27 8.19 -31.30
CA MET A 116 -0.66 8.55 -32.55
C MET A 116 -1.46 9.66 -33.24
N GLN A 117 -0.75 10.68 -33.68
CA GLN A 117 -1.31 11.80 -34.41
C GLN A 117 -0.52 11.94 -35.71
N THR A 118 -1.21 11.99 -36.85
CA THR A 118 -0.61 12.08 -38.15
C THR A 118 -1.22 13.22 -38.96
N SER A 119 -0.42 13.82 -39.82
CA SER A 119 -0.87 14.76 -40.86
C SER A 119 -0.12 14.50 -42.15
N GLY A 120 -0.81 14.52 -43.25
CA GLY A 120 -0.34 14.13 -44.60
C GLY A 120 -0.98 12.85 -45.08
N SER A 121 -0.74 12.51 -46.35
CA SER A 121 -1.28 11.30 -46.98
C SER A 121 -0.38 10.07 -46.78
N GLN A 122 -0.98 8.87 -46.85
CA GLN A 122 -0.26 7.59 -46.87
C GLN A 122 0.63 7.33 -45.64
N ILE A 123 0.15 7.67 -44.48
CA ILE A 123 0.75 7.25 -43.20
C ILE A 123 -0.12 6.11 -42.64
N ASP A 124 0.48 4.94 -42.52
CA ASP A 124 -0.17 3.74 -41.97
C ASP A 124 0.28 3.54 -40.54
N CYS A 125 -0.66 3.67 -39.58
CA CYS A 125 -0.39 3.55 -38.17
C CYS A 125 -1.30 2.54 -37.47
N THR A 126 -0.75 1.86 -36.49
CA THR A 126 -1.54 1.12 -35.51
C THR A 126 -2.52 2.10 -34.79
N PRO A 127 -3.82 1.82 -34.76
CA PRO A 127 -4.76 2.67 -34.02
C PRO A 127 -4.35 2.86 -32.54
N SER A 128 -4.46 4.07 -32.01
CA SER A 128 -4.17 4.38 -30.61
C SER A 128 -4.86 3.41 -29.64
N GLY A 129 -4.22 3.09 -28.52
CA GLY A 129 -4.72 2.10 -27.59
C GLY A 129 -3.73 1.68 -26.52
N THR A 130 -3.85 0.43 -26.08
CA THR A 130 -2.94 -0.18 -25.10
C THR A 130 -2.01 -1.17 -25.76
N LEU A 131 -0.78 -1.27 -25.24
CA LEU A 131 0.10 -2.38 -25.51
C LEU A 131 -0.25 -3.56 -24.59
N GLY A 132 -0.02 -4.77 -25.07
CA GLY A 132 -0.30 -6.00 -24.35
C GLY A 132 0.43 -7.17 -24.95
N ARG A 133 0.19 -8.37 -24.45
CA ARG A 133 0.86 -9.59 -24.90
C ARG A 133 0.65 -9.87 -26.39
N GLN A 134 -0.57 -9.66 -26.89
CA GLN A 134 -0.90 -9.89 -28.32
C GLN A 134 -0.65 -8.68 -29.19
N LYS A 135 -0.45 -7.51 -28.59
CA LYS A 135 -0.17 -6.24 -29.24
C LYS A 135 1.02 -5.57 -28.56
N ASP A 136 2.17 -6.18 -28.69
CA ASP A 136 3.42 -5.74 -28.08
C ASP A 136 4.09 -4.57 -28.81
N THR A 137 3.61 -4.25 -30.00
CA THR A 137 4.16 -3.21 -30.87
C THR A 137 3.07 -2.27 -31.38
N ALA A 138 3.33 -0.98 -31.29
CA ALA A 138 2.56 0.09 -31.89
C ALA A 138 3.43 0.85 -32.87
N SER A 139 3.13 0.79 -34.15
CA SER A 139 3.99 1.29 -35.21
C SER A 139 3.27 2.23 -36.18
N CYS A 140 4.04 3.12 -36.79
CA CYS A 140 3.69 3.89 -37.95
C CYS A 140 4.72 3.69 -39.04
N ARG A 141 4.25 3.66 -40.28
CA ARG A 141 5.10 3.58 -41.46
C ARG A 141 4.61 4.56 -42.52
N PHE A 142 5.51 5.19 -43.22
CA PHE A 142 5.22 6.07 -44.37
C PHE A 142 6.39 6.18 -45.32
N MET A 143 6.09 6.55 -46.56
CA MET A 143 7.11 6.84 -47.54
C MET A 143 7.47 8.32 -47.54
N VAL A 144 8.76 8.63 -47.59
CA VAL A 144 9.26 9.97 -47.88
C VAL A 144 9.27 10.16 -49.37
N ASP A 145 8.24 10.82 -49.89
CA ASP A 145 7.94 10.95 -51.31
C ASP A 145 7.93 12.42 -51.82
N GLY A 146 8.48 13.32 -50.99
CA GLY A 146 8.46 14.75 -51.27
C GLY A 146 7.16 15.47 -50.91
N SER A 147 6.19 14.78 -50.34
CA SER A 147 5.02 15.40 -49.70
C SER A 147 5.28 15.71 -48.23
N ALA A 148 4.74 16.84 -47.76
CA ALA A 148 4.84 17.18 -46.34
C ALA A 148 4.07 16.17 -45.50
N LYS A 149 4.72 15.65 -44.45
CA LYS A 149 4.15 14.69 -43.51
C LYS A 149 4.57 15.01 -42.08
N SER A 150 3.68 14.80 -41.13
CA SER A 150 4.04 14.83 -39.73
C SER A 150 3.44 13.64 -38.98
N LEU A 151 4.19 13.14 -38.03
CA LEU A 151 3.81 12.05 -37.11
C LEU A 151 4.23 12.41 -35.73
N SER A 152 3.33 12.27 -34.79
CA SER A 152 3.63 12.33 -33.34
C SER A 152 3.15 11.04 -32.66
N MET A 153 4.06 10.34 -32.04
CA MET A 153 3.81 9.13 -31.25
C MET A 153 4.09 9.42 -29.79
N VAL A 154 3.12 9.13 -28.92
CA VAL A 154 3.20 9.34 -27.47
C VAL A 154 3.01 8.01 -26.77
N LEU A 155 3.96 7.65 -25.90
CA LEU A 155 3.85 6.54 -24.97
C LEU A 155 3.51 7.07 -23.60
N SER A 156 2.49 6.51 -22.96
CA SER A 156 2.08 6.85 -21.60
C SER A 156 1.99 5.60 -20.74
N ALA A 157 2.17 5.77 -19.43
CA ALA A 157 2.11 4.70 -18.47
C ALA A 157 1.17 5.02 -17.32
N GLN A 158 0.59 3.97 -16.73
CA GLN A 158 -0.23 4.07 -15.52
C GLN A 158 0.01 2.87 -14.62
N TRP A 159 0.16 3.11 -13.32
CA TRP A 159 0.31 2.07 -12.33
C TRP A 159 -0.99 1.30 -12.08
N VAL A 160 -0.88 -0.02 -11.96
CA VAL A 160 -2.01 -0.93 -11.72
C VAL A 160 -1.68 -1.87 -10.58
N LYS A 161 -2.57 -1.93 -9.60
CA LYS A 161 -2.49 -2.91 -8.50
C LYS A 161 -2.89 -4.28 -9.01
N LEU A 162 -2.11 -5.32 -8.71
CA LEU A 162 -2.36 -6.70 -9.17
C LEU A 162 -2.78 -7.65 -8.04
N GLY A 163 -2.45 -7.31 -6.79
CA GLY A 163 -2.77 -8.12 -5.61
C GLY A 163 -2.55 -7.33 -4.32
N ASN A 164 -2.59 -8.02 -3.19
CA ASN A 164 -2.46 -7.40 -1.86
C ASN A 164 -1.10 -7.67 -1.19
N ASN A 165 -0.19 -8.37 -1.86
CA ASN A 165 1.16 -8.60 -1.34
C ASN A 165 2.11 -7.46 -1.75
N LEU A 166 1.69 -6.24 -1.44
CA LEU A 166 2.39 -5.01 -1.78
C LEU A 166 3.47 -4.69 -0.74
N PRO A 167 4.63 -4.14 -1.14
CA PRO A 167 5.56 -3.57 -0.18
C PRO A 167 4.96 -2.30 0.43
N LEU A 168 5.20 -2.05 1.71
CA LEU A 168 4.74 -0.82 2.37
C LEU A 168 5.38 0.41 1.73
N ARG A 169 6.66 0.31 1.42
CA ARG A 169 7.40 1.35 0.71
C ARG A 169 8.42 0.72 -0.24
N HIS A 170 8.44 1.21 -1.46
CA HIS A 170 9.41 0.83 -2.48
C HIS A 170 9.94 2.08 -3.16
N SER A 171 11.21 2.38 -2.93
CA SER A 171 11.87 3.62 -3.38
C SER A 171 12.90 3.41 -4.49
N SER A 172 12.99 2.20 -5.06
CA SER A 172 13.90 1.91 -6.17
C SER A 172 13.17 2.01 -7.52
N LEU A 173 13.94 2.14 -8.58
CA LEU A 173 13.43 2.07 -9.95
C LEU A 173 12.71 0.74 -10.16
N ALA A 174 11.41 0.77 -10.37
CA ALA A 174 10.68 -0.40 -10.78
C ALA A 174 11.05 -0.74 -12.23
N GLN A 175 11.47 -1.98 -12.45
CA GLN A 175 11.75 -2.49 -13.79
C GLN A 175 10.58 -3.34 -14.27
N VAL A 176 10.29 -3.27 -15.56
CA VAL A 176 9.34 -4.20 -16.17
C VAL A 176 10.02 -5.58 -16.26
N ALA A 177 9.35 -6.61 -15.79
CA ALA A 177 9.88 -7.97 -15.84
C ALA A 177 10.05 -8.40 -17.32
N GLY A 178 11.27 -8.79 -17.69
CA GLY A 178 11.57 -9.35 -19.02
C GLY A 178 11.90 -8.35 -20.11
N GLY A 179 12.08 -7.08 -19.81
CA GLY A 179 12.60 -6.09 -20.75
C GLY A 179 11.92 -4.73 -20.67
N ASP A 180 12.69 -3.72 -20.99
CA ASP A 180 12.22 -2.34 -21.04
C ASP A 180 11.46 -2.06 -22.33
N MET A 181 10.58 -1.06 -22.29
CA MET A 181 10.01 -0.46 -23.51
C MET A 181 11.13 0.12 -24.38
N GLN A 182 10.96 0.04 -25.67
CA GLN A 182 11.92 0.57 -26.63
C GLN A 182 11.23 1.38 -27.75
N VAL A 183 11.95 2.35 -28.27
CA VAL A 183 11.62 3.02 -29.52
C VAL A 183 12.38 2.33 -30.64
N VAL A 184 11.69 1.95 -31.71
CA VAL A 184 12.30 1.35 -32.89
C VAL A 184 12.16 2.34 -34.06
N VAL A 185 13.27 2.71 -34.66
CA VAL A 185 13.32 3.57 -35.82
C VAL A 185 14.04 2.85 -36.96
N ASN A 186 13.36 2.57 -38.06
CA ASN A 186 13.92 1.85 -39.21
C ASN A 186 14.61 0.53 -38.79
N GLY A 187 14.02 -0.21 -37.87
CA GLY A 187 14.55 -1.46 -37.34
C GLY A 187 15.65 -1.33 -36.28
N ILE A 188 16.10 -0.13 -35.94
CA ILE A 188 17.09 0.11 -34.90
C ILE A 188 16.37 0.43 -33.57
N SER A 189 16.61 -0.39 -32.58
CA SER A 189 15.98 -0.27 -31.25
C SER A 189 16.77 0.62 -30.31
N THR A 190 16.07 1.52 -29.62
CA THR A 190 16.59 2.35 -28.53
C THR A 190 15.79 2.07 -27.26
N PRO A 191 16.39 1.51 -26.21
CA PRO A 191 15.68 1.20 -24.98
C PRO A 191 15.26 2.47 -24.23
N LEU A 192 14.06 2.43 -23.64
CA LEU A 192 13.55 3.48 -22.76
C LEU A 192 13.91 3.13 -21.30
N SER A 193 15.19 3.13 -20.97
CA SER A 193 15.67 2.79 -19.62
C SER A 193 15.31 3.87 -18.59
N GLY A 194 15.01 3.44 -17.37
CA GLY A 194 14.76 4.36 -16.24
C GLY A 194 13.40 5.07 -16.28
N VAL A 195 12.45 4.63 -17.10
CA VAL A 195 11.13 5.28 -17.21
C VAL A 195 10.25 5.15 -15.95
N LEU A 196 10.51 4.17 -15.08
CA LEU A 196 9.73 3.91 -13.88
C LEU A 196 10.51 4.29 -12.62
N GLY A 197 10.79 5.59 -12.43
CA GLY A 197 11.52 6.15 -11.29
C GLY A 197 10.63 6.56 -10.11
N THR A 198 9.46 5.95 -9.94
CA THR A 198 8.46 6.33 -8.93
C THR A 198 8.74 5.63 -7.60
N THR A 199 8.61 6.36 -6.48
CA THR A 199 8.46 5.75 -5.17
C THR A 199 7.00 5.34 -4.97
N LEU A 200 6.79 4.06 -4.63
CA LEU A 200 5.46 3.53 -4.31
C LEU A 200 5.33 3.40 -2.80
N SER A 201 4.27 3.96 -2.23
CA SER A 201 3.90 3.78 -0.83
C SER A 201 2.48 3.21 -0.75
N THR A 202 2.26 2.27 0.17
CA THR A 202 0.96 1.62 0.32
C THR A 202 0.34 2.03 1.64
N GLN A 203 -0.89 2.53 1.58
CA GLN A 203 -1.69 2.81 2.78
C GLN A 203 -2.04 1.52 3.51
N ILE A 204 -1.91 1.54 4.83
CA ILE A 204 -2.39 0.45 5.68
C ILE A 204 -3.84 0.76 6.08
N SER A 205 -4.71 -0.21 5.91
CA SER A 205 -6.10 -0.15 6.35
C SER A 205 -6.45 -1.40 7.12
N CYS A 206 -6.97 -1.22 8.34
CA CYS A 206 -7.33 -2.34 9.20
C CYS A 206 -8.81 -2.29 9.57
N THR A 207 -9.45 -3.46 9.62
CA THR A 207 -10.81 -3.66 10.10
C THR A 207 -10.84 -4.56 11.31
N LEU A 208 -11.63 -4.20 12.32
CA LEU A 208 -11.81 -5.01 13.52
C LEU A 208 -12.63 -6.25 13.17
N GLU A 209 -12.14 -7.45 13.53
CA GLU A 209 -12.85 -8.73 13.35
C GLU A 209 -13.59 -9.20 14.61
N THR A 210 -13.27 -8.64 15.75
CA THR A 210 -13.93 -8.93 17.02
C THR A 210 -14.96 -7.85 17.35
N PRO A 211 -16.00 -8.16 18.16
CA PRO A 211 -16.99 -7.16 18.55
C PRO A 211 -16.33 -5.95 19.22
N VAL A 212 -16.81 -4.74 18.87
CA VAL A 212 -16.33 -3.49 19.45
C VAL A 212 -16.58 -3.44 20.95
N ASN A 213 -17.75 -3.93 21.38
CA ASN A 213 -18.13 -4.03 22.80
C ASN A 213 -18.02 -5.49 23.24
N GLN A 214 -17.15 -5.75 24.18
CA GLN A 214 -16.97 -7.06 24.78
C GLN A 214 -17.27 -6.97 26.29
N VAL A 215 -18.01 -7.95 26.78
CA VAL A 215 -18.34 -8.07 28.22
C VAL A 215 -17.58 -9.25 28.79
N VAL A 216 -16.86 -8.99 29.87
CA VAL A 216 -16.21 -10.03 30.66
C VAL A 216 -17.08 -10.28 31.87
N ASP A 217 -17.74 -11.43 31.91
CA ASP A 217 -18.58 -11.84 33.05
C ASP A 217 -17.77 -12.80 33.95
N PHE A 218 -17.58 -12.43 35.19
CA PHE A 218 -16.92 -13.26 36.20
C PHE A 218 -17.91 -14.14 36.97
N GLY A 219 -19.19 -14.07 36.65
CA GLY A 219 -20.24 -14.80 37.34
C GLY A 219 -20.44 -14.40 38.80
N GLN A 220 -20.99 -15.31 39.59
CA GLN A 220 -21.11 -15.13 41.01
C GLN A 220 -19.82 -15.55 41.72
N VAL A 221 -19.22 -14.62 42.44
CA VAL A 221 -18.00 -14.89 43.20
C VAL A 221 -18.24 -14.73 44.71
N VAL A 222 -17.71 -15.66 45.50
CA VAL A 222 -17.76 -15.60 46.97
C VAL A 222 -16.42 -15.04 47.46
N ARG A 223 -16.50 -13.96 48.22
CA ARG A 223 -15.32 -13.36 48.84
C ARG A 223 -14.92 -14.09 50.13
N PRO A 224 -13.61 -14.33 50.35
CA PRO A 224 -13.13 -14.87 51.60
C PRO A 224 -13.44 -13.95 52.79
N GLY A 225 -13.74 -14.51 53.94
CA GLY A 225 -14.04 -13.73 55.15
C GLY A 225 -12.87 -12.86 55.60
N LYS A 226 -11.62 -13.32 55.47
CA LYS A 226 -10.39 -12.58 55.79
C LYS A 226 -9.46 -12.58 54.61
N VAL A 227 -8.99 -11.39 54.23
CA VAL A 227 -8.04 -11.18 53.13
C VAL A 227 -6.81 -10.50 53.71
N THR A 228 -5.66 -11.17 53.65
CA THR A 228 -4.37 -10.66 54.19
C THR A 228 -3.45 -10.20 53.06
N GLY A 229 -3.75 -10.52 51.80
CA GLY A 229 -3.02 -10.15 50.60
C GLY A 229 -3.92 -10.22 49.36
N GLU A 230 -3.47 -9.73 48.26
CA GLU A 230 -4.20 -9.82 46.98
C GLU A 230 -4.37 -11.28 46.56
N MET A 231 -5.58 -11.67 46.17
CA MET A 231 -5.88 -13.03 45.70
C MET A 231 -6.92 -13.03 44.61
N SER A 232 -6.80 -13.97 43.65
CA SER A 232 -7.75 -14.16 42.55
C SER A 232 -9.06 -14.75 43.02
N LEU A 233 -10.15 -14.34 42.39
CA LEU A 233 -11.49 -14.86 42.58
C LEU A 233 -12.02 -15.43 41.26
N GLY A 234 -12.44 -16.71 41.30
CA GLY A 234 -12.99 -17.36 40.11
C GLY A 234 -11.99 -17.62 38.99
N MET A 235 -12.53 -17.92 37.81
CA MET A 235 -11.74 -18.13 36.61
C MET A 235 -11.52 -16.81 35.85
N PRO A 236 -10.42 -16.70 35.12
CA PRO A 236 -10.19 -15.49 34.31
C PRO A 236 -11.20 -15.39 33.18
N GLY A 237 -11.73 -14.21 32.93
CA GLY A 237 -12.48 -13.88 31.74
C GLY A 237 -11.56 -13.70 30.53
N ARG A 238 -12.10 -13.77 29.33
CA ARG A 238 -11.32 -13.71 28.08
C ARG A 238 -11.85 -12.65 27.14
N THR A 239 -10.93 -11.90 26.53
CA THR A 239 -11.25 -10.91 25.51
C THR A 239 -10.32 -11.12 24.31
N PRO A 240 -10.78 -11.75 23.23
CA PRO A 240 -10.02 -11.79 21.99
C PRO A 240 -10.05 -10.40 21.33
N VAL A 241 -8.92 -9.95 20.83
CA VAL A 241 -8.81 -8.80 19.93
C VAL A 241 -8.20 -9.28 18.64
N ALA A 242 -8.91 -9.09 17.52
CA ALA A 242 -8.44 -9.48 16.21
C ALA A 242 -8.76 -8.37 15.20
N VAL A 243 -7.78 -8.06 14.37
CA VAL A 243 -7.89 -7.09 13.27
C VAL A 243 -7.37 -7.70 11.99
N ARG A 244 -7.99 -7.36 10.89
CA ARG A 244 -7.55 -7.72 9.53
C ARG A 244 -7.03 -6.49 8.85
N CYS A 245 -5.80 -6.54 8.36
CA CYS A 245 -5.11 -5.42 7.75
C CYS A 245 -4.71 -5.71 6.30
N LEU A 246 -4.78 -4.68 5.46
CA LEU A 246 -4.24 -4.63 4.11
C LEU A 246 -3.18 -3.52 4.07
N PRO A 247 -2.10 -3.67 3.29
CA PRO A 247 -1.69 -4.85 2.53
C PRO A 247 -1.32 -6.04 3.42
N VAL A 248 -1.08 -7.20 2.81
CA VAL A 248 -0.59 -8.38 3.54
C VAL A 248 0.83 -8.11 4.03
N ARG A 249 1.05 -8.26 5.33
CA ARG A 249 2.39 -8.17 5.91
C ARG A 249 3.27 -9.30 5.40
N SER A 250 4.41 -8.97 4.83
CA SER A 250 5.47 -9.93 4.50
C SER A 250 6.55 -9.98 5.59
N ALA A 251 7.42 -10.97 5.50
CA ALA A 251 8.58 -11.09 6.41
C ALA A 251 9.57 -9.92 6.26
N GLU A 252 9.54 -9.23 5.12
CA GLU A 252 10.39 -8.08 4.81
C GLU A 252 9.87 -6.78 5.43
N ASP A 253 8.57 -6.70 5.74
CA ASP A 253 7.90 -5.54 6.31
C ASP A 253 8.08 -5.52 7.86
N ARG A 254 9.32 -5.38 8.32
CA ARG A 254 9.66 -5.44 9.77
C ARG A 254 9.00 -4.36 10.61
N ASP A 255 8.74 -3.21 9.98
CA ASP A 255 8.15 -2.05 10.66
C ASP A 255 6.62 -2.10 10.71
N TYR A 256 6.00 -3.07 10.03
CA TYR A 256 4.56 -3.26 10.08
C TYR A 256 4.15 -3.90 11.42
N LYS A 257 3.75 -3.07 12.36
CA LYS A 257 3.33 -3.47 13.71
C LYS A 257 1.87 -3.12 13.95
N VAL A 258 1.17 -4.02 14.61
CA VAL A 258 -0.19 -3.76 15.10
C VAL A 258 -0.18 -3.89 16.61
N THR A 259 -0.59 -2.84 17.30
CA THR A 259 -0.61 -2.80 18.76
C THR A 259 -2.02 -2.49 19.26
N VAL A 260 -2.33 -2.96 20.47
CA VAL A 260 -3.52 -2.58 21.22
C VAL A 260 -3.11 -1.97 22.55
N ARG A 261 -3.79 -0.92 22.98
CA ARG A 261 -3.60 -0.28 24.26
C ARG A 261 -4.93 -0.23 24.99
N PHE A 262 -4.97 -0.75 26.21
CA PHE A 262 -6.13 -0.66 27.10
C PHE A 262 -6.01 0.58 27.99
N THR A 263 -7.07 1.38 28.03
CA THR A 263 -7.16 2.60 28.84
C THR A 263 -8.27 2.43 29.88
N PRO A 264 -8.00 2.64 31.17
CA PRO A 264 -9.01 2.59 32.22
C PRO A 264 -10.16 3.56 31.95
N GLY A 265 -11.40 3.09 32.14
CA GLY A 265 -12.61 3.91 32.09
C GLY A 265 -13.00 4.46 33.46
N GLY A 266 -14.24 4.84 33.63
CA GLY A 266 -14.88 5.55 34.75
C GLY A 266 -14.23 5.52 36.13
N ASN A 267 -13.89 4.33 36.67
CA ASN A 267 -13.29 4.19 37.99
C ASN A 267 -11.76 4.38 38.01
N GLY A 268 -11.12 4.46 36.86
CA GLY A 268 -9.67 4.67 36.74
C GLY A 268 -8.81 3.50 37.22
N MET A 269 -7.53 3.80 37.50
CA MET A 269 -6.57 2.85 38.04
C MET A 269 -6.67 2.77 39.55
N PHE A 270 -6.47 1.57 40.10
CA PHE A 270 -6.55 1.37 41.56
C PHE A 270 -5.32 1.95 42.25
N LYS A 271 -5.56 3.01 43.04
CA LYS A 271 -4.52 3.69 43.86
C LYS A 271 -3.26 4.07 43.09
N GLY A 272 -3.41 4.36 41.79
CA GLY A 272 -2.28 4.68 40.91
C GLY A 272 -1.47 3.48 40.39
N ASP A 273 -1.88 2.25 40.68
CA ASP A 273 -1.29 1.02 40.11
C ASP A 273 -1.74 0.87 38.67
N ASP A 274 -0.84 1.03 37.73
CA ASP A 274 -1.09 0.99 36.29
C ASP A 274 -1.38 -0.42 35.76
N SER A 275 -1.26 -1.45 36.61
CA SER A 275 -1.64 -2.82 36.28
C SER A 275 -2.99 -3.24 36.87
N ALA A 276 -3.66 -2.35 37.58
CA ALA A 276 -4.92 -2.63 38.29
C ALA A 276 -6.02 -1.63 37.96
N LEU A 277 -7.14 -2.13 37.46
CA LEU A 277 -8.35 -1.37 37.17
C LEU A 277 -9.23 -1.34 38.45
N SER A 278 -9.65 -0.15 38.85
CA SER A 278 -10.64 0.03 39.91
C SER A 278 -12.00 -0.50 39.47
N THR A 279 -12.73 -1.07 40.43
CA THR A 279 -14.10 -1.50 40.19
C THR A 279 -15.07 -0.58 40.98
N SER A 280 -16.36 -0.86 40.90
CA SER A 280 -17.39 -0.21 41.73
C SER A 280 -17.32 -0.61 43.22
N MET A 281 -16.41 -1.51 43.58
CA MET A 281 -16.19 -1.96 44.97
C MET A 281 -14.74 -1.73 45.38
N ASP A 282 -14.49 -1.06 46.49
CA ASP A 282 -13.16 -0.61 46.93
C ASP A 282 -12.17 -1.75 47.27
N ASP A 283 -12.69 -2.93 47.58
CA ASP A 283 -11.89 -4.12 47.90
C ASP A 283 -11.70 -5.08 46.74
N MET A 284 -12.14 -4.68 45.54
CA MET A 284 -12.03 -5.51 44.33
C MET A 284 -11.39 -4.76 43.18
N ILE A 285 -10.46 -5.41 42.53
CA ILE A 285 -9.74 -4.87 41.38
C ILE A 285 -9.78 -5.87 40.20
N ILE A 286 -9.53 -5.38 39.02
CA ILE A 286 -9.33 -6.23 37.85
C ILE A 286 -7.92 -6.02 37.31
N ARG A 287 -7.19 -7.13 37.16
CA ARG A 287 -5.92 -7.15 36.45
C ARG A 287 -6.08 -7.90 35.14
N PHE A 288 -5.20 -7.64 34.18
CA PHE A 288 -5.21 -8.41 32.93
C PHE A 288 -3.81 -8.85 32.55
N SER A 289 -3.76 -9.85 31.66
CA SER A 289 -2.52 -10.43 31.16
C SER A 289 -2.71 -10.99 29.74
N THR A 290 -1.61 -11.27 29.07
CA THR A 290 -1.57 -11.97 27.77
C THR A 290 -1.57 -13.49 27.90
N GLY A 291 -1.52 -14.04 29.10
CA GLY A 291 -1.54 -15.48 29.38
C GLY A 291 -2.51 -15.86 30.48
N PRO A 292 -3.09 -17.09 30.41
CA PRO A 292 -4.07 -17.55 31.41
C PRO A 292 -3.44 -17.81 32.80
N GLU A 293 -2.12 -18.00 32.87
CA GLU A 293 -1.39 -18.36 34.09
C GLU A 293 -0.76 -17.17 34.83
N ALA A 294 -0.97 -15.95 34.36
CA ALA A 294 -0.40 -14.76 34.97
C ALA A 294 -0.83 -14.58 36.43
N GLY A 295 -2.04 -15.02 36.77
CA GLY A 295 -2.54 -14.98 38.15
C GLY A 295 -1.66 -15.72 39.16
N ALA A 296 -0.97 -16.78 38.74
CA ALA A 296 -0.06 -17.56 39.58
C ALA A 296 1.36 -16.91 39.65
N ARG A 297 1.73 -16.14 38.63
CA ARG A 297 3.08 -15.54 38.48
C ARG A 297 3.13 -14.07 38.86
N ASN A 298 1.97 -13.41 39.05
CA ASN A 298 1.82 -11.97 39.21
C ASN A 298 2.43 -11.16 38.02
N ASP A 299 2.39 -11.73 36.84
CA ASP A 299 2.88 -11.14 35.60
C ASP A 299 1.72 -10.43 34.88
N TRP A 300 1.50 -9.18 35.26
CA TRP A 300 0.38 -8.37 34.81
C TRP A 300 0.79 -7.48 33.64
N ALA A 301 -0.12 -7.30 32.73
CA ALA A 301 0.00 -6.26 31.72
C ALA A 301 -0.39 -4.89 32.28
N HIS A 302 0.20 -3.83 31.76
CA HIS A 302 -0.01 -2.46 32.21
C HIS A 302 -1.02 -1.74 31.32
N PHE A 303 -1.94 -1.01 31.92
CA PHE A 303 -2.83 -0.11 31.22
C PHE A 303 -2.02 1.04 30.59
N ASN A 304 -2.55 1.64 29.52
CA ASN A 304 -1.91 2.69 28.73
C ASN A 304 -0.60 2.29 28.04
N THR A 305 -0.20 1.03 28.11
CA THR A 305 0.99 0.51 27.44
C THR A 305 0.60 -0.20 26.15
N PRO A 306 1.25 0.07 25.00
CA PRO A 306 1.02 -0.66 23.76
C PRO A 306 1.46 -2.12 23.89
N LEU A 307 0.57 -3.04 23.52
CA LEU A 307 0.79 -4.47 23.50
C LEU A 307 0.70 -4.97 22.06
N SER A 308 1.70 -5.70 21.59
CA SER A 308 1.73 -6.20 20.22
C SER A 308 0.67 -7.28 20.00
N LEU A 309 -0.05 -7.19 18.90
CA LEU A 309 -0.83 -8.28 18.32
C LEU A 309 0.08 -9.14 17.46
N GLU A 310 -0.13 -10.44 17.49
CA GLU A 310 0.65 -11.42 16.75
C GLU A 310 -0.07 -11.76 15.44
N GLN A 311 0.70 -11.90 14.35
CA GLN A 311 0.12 -12.31 13.08
C GLN A 311 -0.31 -13.76 13.14
N ASP A 312 -1.58 -14.01 12.86
CA ASP A 312 -2.12 -15.35 12.65
C ASP A 312 -1.95 -15.74 11.18
N VAL A 313 -0.90 -16.49 10.90
CA VAL A 313 -0.57 -16.94 9.54
C VAL A 313 -1.67 -17.84 8.97
N SER A 314 -2.36 -18.61 9.81
CA SER A 314 -3.41 -19.55 9.37
C SER A 314 -4.66 -18.85 8.84
N ARG A 315 -4.93 -17.64 9.33
CA ARG A 315 -6.06 -16.79 8.93
C ARG A 315 -5.70 -15.68 7.95
N SER A 316 -4.41 -15.54 7.66
CA SER A 316 -3.90 -14.53 6.73
C SER A 316 -3.84 -15.09 5.31
N SER A 317 -4.18 -14.28 4.30
CA SER A 317 -4.02 -14.66 2.88
C SER A 317 -3.77 -13.43 2.01
N ASN A 318 -3.17 -13.65 0.83
CA ASN A 318 -2.92 -12.58 -0.13
C ASN A 318 -4.21 -11.92 -0.65
N GLU A 319 -5.34 -12.62 -0.58
CA GLU A 319 -6.64 -12.09 -1.04
C GLU A 319 -7.32 -11.26 0.03
N THR A 320 -7.26 -11.72 1.30
CA THR A 320 -8.07 -11.18 2.38
C THR A 320 -7.30 -10.31 3.37
N GLY A 321 -5.98 -10.29 3.31
CA GLY A 321 -5.12 -9.51 4.20
C GLY A 321 -4.48 -10.32 5.32
N SER A 322 -3.67 -9.66 6.13
CA SER A 322 -3.06 -10.22 7.33
C SER A 322 -3.99 -10.08 8.53
N VAL A 323 -4.17 -11.16 9.28
CA VAL A 323 -4.90 -11.14 10.55
C VAL A 323 -3.91 -11.06 11.69
N PHE A 324 -4.11 -10.09 12.57
CA PHE A 324 -3.36 -9.91 13.82
C PHE A 324 -4.31 -10.14 14.97
N MET A 325 -3.92 -10.99 15.90
CA MET A 325 -4.79 -11.30 17.04
C MET A 325 -4.03 -11.61 18.32
N LYS A 326 -4.71 -11.39 19.43
CA LYS A 326 -4.27 -11.82 20.76
C LYS A 326 -5.48 -11.97 21.68
N THR A 327 -5.43 -12.94 22.58
CA THR A 327 -6.43 -13.10 23.65
C THR A 327 -5.87 -12.53 24.94
N TYR A 328 -6.66 -11.69 25.58
CA TYR A 328 -6.35 -11.12 26.88
C TYR A 328 -7.20 -11.80 27.93
N TYR A 329 -6.60 -12.04 29.11
CA TYR A 329 -7.21 -12.72 30.24
C TYR A 329 -7.39 -11.72 31.37
N TRP A 330 -8.60 -11.61 31.88
CA TRP A 330 -8.99 -10.68 32.94
C TRP A 330 -9.22 -11.42 34.21
N PHE A 331 -8.61 -10.97 35.29
CA PHE A 331 -8.62 -11.61 36.60
C PHE A 331 -9.30 -10.68 37.59
N LEU A 332 -10.41 -11.12 38.17
CA LEU A 332 -11.01 -10.46 39.32
C LEU A 332 -10.22 -10.81 40.58
N ARG A 333 -9.81 -9.82 41.31
CA ARG A 333 -8.99 -9.98 42.50
C ARG A 333 -9.58 -9.23 43.68
N VAL A 334 -9.48 -9.81 44.87
CA VAL A 334 -9.80 -9.15 46.14
C VAL A 334 -8.53 -8.64 46.80
N VAL A 335 -8.60 -7.45 47.36
CA VAL A 335 -7.47 -6.80 48.06
C VAL A 335 -7.82 -6.53 49.52
N PRO A 336 -6.83 -6.47 50.41
CA PRO A 336 -7.07 -6.09 51.80
C PRO A 336 -7.62 -4.65 51.90
N VAL A 337 -8.65 -4.45 52.70
CA VAL A 337 -9.15 -3.12 53.08
C VAL A 337 -8.91 -2.89 54.56
N SER A 338 -8.56 -1.65 54.93
CA SER A 338 -8.14 -1.29 56.28
C SER A 338 -9.29 -1.24 57.29
N SER A 339 -10.51 -1.00 56.89
CA SER A 339 -11.71 -1.04 57.72
C SER A 339 -12.98 -0.90 56.91
N GLY A 340 -14.07 -1.54 57.29
CA GLY A 340 -15.40 -1.36 56.72
C GLY A 340 -16.19 -2.66 56.55
N THR A 341 -17.50 -2.54 56.52
CA THR A 341 -18.40 -3.61 56.06
C THR A 341 -18.21 -3.84 54.59
N ARG A 342 -17.90 -5.07 54.21
CA ARG A 342 -17.76 -5.43 52.78
C ARG A 342 -19.12 -5.40 52.12
N GLU A 343 -19.21 -4.57 51.10
CA GLU A 343 -20.43 -4.47 50.31
C GLU A 343 -20.70 -5.74 49.50
N THR A 344 -21.96 -6.13 49.43
CA THR A 344 -22.44 -7.17 48.50
C THR A 344 -23.25 -6.48 47.40
N GLY A 345 -23.03 -6.85 46.16
CA GLY A 345 -23.74 -6.22 45.07
C GLY A 345 -23.16 -6.55 43.71
N LYS A 346 -23.58 -5.81 42.69
CA LYS A 346 -23.07 -5.92 41.35
C LYS A 346 -21.74 -5.16 41.25
N LEU A 347 -20.73 -5.85 40.76
CA LEU A 347 -19.44 -5.27 40.45
C LEU A 347 -19.42 -4.86 38.96
N SER A 348 -18.88 -3.68 38.72
CA SER A 348 -18.63 -3.21 37.35
C SER A 348 -17.30 -2.48 37.24
N ALA A 349 -16.66 -2.60 36.07
CA ALA A 349 -15.51 -1.81 35.70
C ALA A 349 -15.53 -1.68 34.18
N MET A 350 -14.86 -0.67 33.64
CA MET A 350 -14.78 -0.42 32.21
C MET A 350 -13.34 -0.07 31.80
N ALA A 351 -12.91 -0.63 30.68
CA ALA A 351 -11.73 -0.19 29.98
C ALA A 351 -12.05 -0.03 28.49
N THR A 352 -11.44 0.94 27.84
CA THR A 352 -11.48 1.10 26.40
C THR A 352 -10.19 0.57 25.79
N TYR A 353 -10.22 0.14 24.54
CA TYR A 353 -9.00 -0.21 23.83
C TYR A 353 -8.86 0.57 22.52
N THR A 354 -7.62 0.91 22.20
CA THR A 354 -7.25 1.58 20.95
C THR A 354 -6.27 0.68 20.21
N ILE A 355 -6.51 0.49 18.92
CA ILE A 355 -5.60 -0.24 18.03
C ILE A 355 -4.83 0.78 17.21
N THR A 356 -3.51 0.61 17.19
CA THR A 356 -2.59 1.44 16.41
C THR A 356 -1.84 0.54 15.43
N VAL A 357 -1.66 1.02 14.22
CA VAL A 357 -0.92 0.37 13.15
C VAL A 357 0.19 1.29 12.71
N GLU A 358 1.42 0.79 12.73
CA GLU A 358 2.64 1.51 12.38
C GLU A 358 3.44 0.71 11.35
#